data_3bc1697d5e1912133e34f3aa574cdeaf
#
_entry.id   3bc1697d5e1912133e34f3aa574cdeaf
#
_cell.length_a   1.000
_cell.length_b   1.000
_cell.length_c   1.000
_cell.angle_alpha   90.00
_cell.angle_beta   90.00
_cell.angle_gamma   90.00
#
_symmetry.space_group_name_H-M   'P 1'
#
loop_
_entity.id
_entity.type
_entity.pdbx_description
1 polymer ?
#
loop_
_entity_poly.entity_id
_entity_poly.type
_entity_poly.pdbx_seq_one_letter_code
_entity_poly.pdbx_strand_id
1 'polypeptide(L)'
;MKKTIFSILFSLAFLQMLAQQDALYSQYMFNQFTINPAYAGTRNSFSSVLLFRNQWSGLSGAPNTLNFSVHTPFSGKKMALGLNFIADEIGPSKNSSIMGTYAYQLQTSKGKLSFGLRGGFYSSSLNTSQLNFFNSSDVHNTGEVYQTITPNFDFGVYYFSPKFYSGLSVNHMFDNNAENTSQTQLNLNRHFFFNTGAVFVKNENLVFKPSFMVRYNAGSPISFDLNTSFLFKKTIWVGLTYRSSKSLIFISEYNISDFLRVGYSYDFDLSKLRKFHSGSHEVFIGCDLNFNRKDSKSPRYI
;
A
#
# COMPACT_ATOMS: atom_id res chain seq x y z
N MET A 1 -33.84 29.62 -5.41
CA MET A 1 -33.08 28.82 -4.48
C MET A 1 -32.94 27.33 -4.87
N LYS A 2 -34.02 26.54 -5.05
CA LYS A 2 -33.88 25.10 -5.40
C LYS A 2 -33.14 24.85 -6.73
N LYS A 3 -33.39 25.69 -7.77
CA LYS A 3 -32.71 25.58 -9.07
C LYS A 3 -31.22 25.95 -8.99
N THR A 4 -30.85 26.92 -8.14
CA THR A 4 -29.45 27.34 -7.92
C THR A 4 -28.64 26.26 -7.17
N ILE A 5 -29.24 25.59 -6.17
CA ILE A 5 -28.64 24.49 -5.43
C ILE A 5 -28.44 23.29 -6.35
N PHE A 6 -29.39 22.98 -7.23
CA PHE A 6 -29.28 21.90 -8.21
C PHE A 6 -28.19 22.18 -9.25
N SER A 7 -28.04 23.44 -9.69
CA SER A 7 -26.98 23.84 -10.63
C SER A 7 -25.60 23.76 -10.00
N ILE A 8 -25.45 24.13 -8.72
CA ILE A 8 -24.18 24.00 -7.97
C ILE A 8 -23.82 22.51 -7.73
N LEU A 9 -24.82 21.69 -7.39
CA LEU A 9 -24.61 20.24 -7.25
C LEU A 9 -24.24 19.56 -8.58
N PHE A 10 -24.79 20.03 -9.70
CA PHE A 10 -24.49 19.53 -11.04
C PHE A 10 -23.08 19.96 -11.50
N SER A 11 -22.67 21.20 -11.18
CA SER A 11 -21.32 21.70 -11.49
C SER A 11 -20.22 20.98 -10.70
N LEU A 12 -20.50 20.53 -9.47
CA LEU A 12 -19.58 19.71 -8.65
C LEU A 12 -19.39 18.28 -9.21
N ALA A 13 -20.30 17.80 -10.07
CA ALA A 13 -20.18 16.47 -10.72
C ALA A 13 -19.20 16.43 -11.89
N PHE A 14 -18.70 17.57 -12.38
CA PHE A 14 -17.72 17.68 -13.46
C PHE A 14 -16.29 17.90 -13.00
N LEU A 15 -15.96 17.63 -11.74
CA LEU A 15 -14.57 17.57 -11.30
C LEU A 15 -13.87 16.44 -12.06
N GLN A 16 -12.95 16.81 -12.93
CA GLN A 16 -12.15 15.87 -13.71
C GLN A 16 -11.43 14.92 -12.76
N MET A 17 -11.75 13.64 -12.83
CA MET A 17 -11.08 12.58 -12.10
C MET A 17 -9.73 12.30 -12.77
N LEU A 18 -8.72 13.05 -12.41
CA LEU A 18 -7.33 12.71 -12.71
C LEU A 18 -6.92 11.63 -11.72
N ALA A 19 -7.21 10.39 -12.05
CA ALA A 19 -7.00 9.26 -11.18
C ALA A 19 -5.66 8.57 -11.48
N GLN A 20 -4.55 9.19 -11.11
CA GLN A 20 -3.33 8.41 -10.86
C GLN A 20 -3.45 7.87 -9.43
N GLN A 21 -3.55 6.56 -9.29
CA GLN A 21 -3.62 5.88 -8.01
C GLN A 21 -2.37 5.01 -7.82
N ASP A 22 -1.77 5.09 -6.62
CA ASP A 22 -0.79 4.10 -6.19
C ASP A 22 -1.39 2.70 -6.18
N ALA A 23 -0.53 1.70 -6.32
CA ALA A 23 -0.93 0.30 -6.23
C ALA A 23 -1.66 0.01 -4.91
N LEU A 24 -2.85 -0.58 -5.01
CA LEU A 24 -3.69 -0.91 -3.86
C LEU A 24 -3.37 -2.33 -3.38
N TYR A 25 -2.73 -2.45 -2.22
CA TYR A 25 -2.44 -3.74 -1.61
C TYR A 25 -3.66 -4.28 -0.85
N SER A 26 -3.90 -5.58 -0.96
CA SER A 26 -4.99 -6.26 -0.25
C SER A 26 -4.54 -6.80 1.09
N GLN A 27 -3.27 -7.16 1.22
CA GLN A 27 -2.66 -7.73 2.42
C GLN A 27 -1.83 -6.70 3.24
N TYR A 28 -2.20 -5.40 3.16
CA TYR A 28 -1.49 -4.31 3.87
C TYR A 28 -1.35 -4.56 5.38
N MET A 29 -2.30 -5.28 6.00
CA MET A 29 -2.25 -5.60 7.44
C MET A 29 -1.10 -6.55 7.82
N PHE A 30 -0.50 -7.25 6.85
CA PHE A 30 0.69 -8.10 7.03
C PHE A 30 1.99 -7.39 6.62
N ASN A 31 1.91 -6.28 5.86
CA ASN A 31 3.04 -5.44 5.47
C ASN A 31 2.68 -3.95 5.54
N GLN A 32 2.48 -3.43 6.74
CA GLN A 32 2.13 -2.02 6.94
C GLN A 32 3.26 -1.05 6.58
N PHE A 33 4.50 -1.53 6.49
CA PHE A 33 5.65 -0.73 6.08
C PHE A 33 5.50 -0.14 4.67
N THR A 34 4.77 -0.81 3.79
CA THR A 34 4.49 -0.31 2.44
C THR A 34 3.73 1.02 2.45
N ILE A 35 2.76 1.15 3.37
CA ILE A 35 1.89 2.33 3.45
C ILE A 35 2.35 3.36 4.49
N ASN A 36 3.14 2.97 5.51
CA ASN A 36 3.54 3.86 6.59
C ASN A 36 5.02 3.65 6.96
N PRO A 37 5.91 4.63 6.70
CA PRO A 37 7.34 4.51 7.01
C PRO A 37 7.62 4.39 8.51
N ALA A 38 6.73 4.90 9.39
CA ALA A 38 6.89 4.78 10.83
C ALA A 38 6.70 3.34 11.36
N TYR A 39 6.21 2.41 10.54
CA TYR A 39 6.14 0.99 10.87
C TYR A 39 7.53 0.33 10.90
N ALA A 40 8.57 0.94 10.32
CA ALA A 40 9.90 0.36 10.29
C ALA A 40 10.40 -0.01 11.70
N GLY A 41 10.96 -1.23 11.84
CA GLY A 41 11.52 -1.74 13.09
C GLY A 41 10.51 -2.14 14.18
N THR A 42 9.20 -2.07 13.94
CA THR A 42 8.18 -2.45 14.93
C THR A 42 8.21 -3.94 15.25
N ARG A 43 8.63 -4.78 14.32
CA ARG A 43 8.75 -6.24 14.49
C ARG A 43 9.93 -6.68 15.35
N ASN A 44 10.81 -5.78 15.77
CA ASN A 44 12.06 -6.08 16.51
C ASN A 44 12.97 -7.13 15.84
N SER A 45 12.84 -7.33 14.55
CA SER A 45 13.59 -8.29 13.72
C SER A 45 13.98 -7.64 12.40
N PHE A 46 14.93 -8.19 11.69
CA PHE A 46 15.06 -7.96 10.25
C PHE A 46 13.83 -8.56 9.60
N SER A 47 13.00 -7.75 8.97
CA SER A 47 11.76 -8.17 8.31
C SER A 47 11.81 -7.79 6.85
N SER A 48 11.59 -8.77 5.97
CA SER A 48 11.49 -8.56 4.53
C SER A 48 10.22 -9.18 3.97
N VAL A 49 9.65 -8.53 2.97
CA VAL A 49 8.46 -9.02 2.24
C VAL A 49 8.67 -8.77 0.75
N LEU A 50 8.50 -9.82 -0.04
CA LEU A 50 8.35 -9.75 -1.49
C LEU A 50 6.90 -10.06 -1.81
N LEU A 51 6.21 -9.14 -2.48
CA LEU A 51 4.81 -9.21 -2.82
C LEU A 51 4.63 -9.03 -4.32
N PHE A 52 3.81 -9.88 -4.91
CA PHE A 52 3.35 -9.76 -6.29
C PHE A 52 1.82 -9.69 -6.32
N ARG A 53 1.30 -8.72 -7.07
CA ARG A 53 -0.13 -8.52 -7.26
C ARG A 53 -0.48 -8.44 -8.75
N ASN A 54 -1.40 -9.28 -9.18
CA ASN A 54 -2.06 -9.19 -10.47
C ASN A 54 -3.50 -8.73 -10.24
N GLN A 55 -3.78 -7.48 -10.60
CA GLN A 55 -5.11 -6.90 -10.45
C GLN A 55 -5.93 -7.14 -11.71
N TRP A 56 -7.24 -7.42 -11.58
CA TRP A 56 -8.17 -7.65 -12.68
C TRP A 56 -7.69 -8.70 -13.69
N SER A 57 -7.33 -9.88 -13.19
CA SER A 57 -6.80 -10.99 -13.98
C SER A 57 -7.67 -11.31 -15.19
N GLY A 58 -7.05 -11.42 -16.35
CA GLY A 58 -7.73 -11.67 -17.64
C GLY A 58 -8.08 -10.40 -18.43
N LEU A 59 -7.97 -9.21 -17.83
CA LEU A 59 -8.14 -7.94 -18.55
C LEU A 59 -6.81 -7.52 -19.17
N SER A 60 -6.80 -7.23 -20.48
CA SER A 60 -5.60 -6.75 -21.17
C SER A 60 -5.16 -5.38 -20.61
N GLY A 61 -3.86 -5.23 -20.34
CA GLY A 61 -3.30 -4.01 -19.76
C GLY A 61 -3.62 -3.80 -18.27
N ALA A 62 -4.15 -4.82 -17.60
CA ALA A 62 -4.45 -4.76 -16.17
C ALA A 62 -3.18 -4.57 -15.32
N PRO A 63 -3.29 -3.93 -14.12
CA PRO A 63 -2.13 -3.63 -13.29
C PRO A 63 -1.42 -4.87 -12.78
N ASN A 64 -0.09 -4.88 -12.87
CA ASN A 64 0.81 -5.85 -12.26
C ASN A 64 1.81 -5.12 -11.37
N THR A 65 1.82 -5.45 -10.09
CA THR A 65 2.66 -4.79 -9.11
C THR A 65 3.60 -5.78 -8.45
N LEU A 66 4.88 -5.43 -8.40
CA LEU A 66 5.90 -6.08 -7.58
C LEU A 66 6.32 -5.10 -6.48
N ASN A 67 6.30 -5.55 -5.23
CA ASN A 67 6.80 -4.79 -4.10
C ASN A 67 7.82 -5.61 -3.33
N PHE A 68 9.00 -5.05 -3.11
CA PHE A 68 9.98 -5.57 -2.18
C PHE A 68 10.20 -4.56 -1.06
N SER A 69 10.04 -5.00 0.17
CA SER A 69 10.22 -4.17 1.34
C SER A 69 11.10 -4.87 2.37
N VAL A 70 11.98 -4.13 3.00
CA VAL A 70 12.82 -4.62 4.09
C VAL A 70 12.99 -3.54 5.14
N HIS A 71 12.93 -3.92 6.41
CA HIS A 71 13.23 -3.02 7.52
C HIS A 71 13.83 -3.77 8.70
N THR A 72 14.62 -3.06 9.49
CA THR A 72 15.27 -3.61 10.68
C THR A 72 15.40 -2.54 11.77
N PRO A 73 15.24 -2.88 13.06
CA PRO A 73 15.62 -1.99 14.14
C PRO A 73 17.14 -1.86 14.19
N PHE A 74 17.61 -0.66 14.50
CA PHE A 74 19.01 -0.30 14.59
C PHE A 74 19.28 0.45 15.89
N SER A 75 20.51 0.40 16.40
CA SER A 75 20.97 1.15 17.58
C SER A 75 20.01 1.16 18.77
N GLY A 76 20.07 0.13 19.61
CA GLY A 76 19.31 0.06 20.87
C GLY A 76 17.79 -0.05 20.69
N LYS A 77 17.30 -0.40 19.50
CA LYS A 77 15.87 -0.58 19.15
C LYS A 77 15.03 0.72 19.20
N LYS A 78 15.66 1.90 19.27
CA LYS A 78 14.97 3.19 19.18
C LYS A 78 14.90 3.70 17.75
N MET A 79 15.83 3.30 16.92
CA MET A 79 15.93 3.68 15.52
C MET A 79 15.71 2.46 14.63
N ALA A 80 15.19 2.70 13.44
CA ALA A 80 15.03 1.68 12.42
C ALA A 80 15.39 2.23 11.04
N LEU A 81 15.91 1.34 10.21
CA LEU A 81 16.17 1.59 8.80
C LEU A 81 15.31 0.67 7.96
N GLY A 82 15.00 1.11 6.76
CA GLY A 82 14.25 0.31 5.81
C GLY A 82 14.51 0.73 4.37
N LEU A 83 14.18 -0.17 3.46
CA LEU A 83 14.21 0.04 2.03
C LEU A 83 12.92 -0.50 1.44
N ASN A 84 12.34 0.23 0.50
CA ASN A 84 11.18 -0.20 -0.26
C ASN A 84 11.46 0.00 -1.75
N PHE A 85 11.15 -1.03 -2.54
CA PHE A 85 11.17 -1.01 -3.99
C PHE A 85 9.79 -1.41 -4.50
N ILE A 86 9.24 -0.62 -5.43
CA ILE A 86 7.97 -0.91 -6.10
C ILE A 86 8.20 -0.83 -7.60
N ALA A 87 7.65 -1.79 -8.33
CA ALA A 87 7.51 -1.74 -9.78
C ALA A 87 6.06 -2.06 -10.12
N ASP A 88 5.42 -1.17 -10.87
CA ASP A 88 4.02 -1.25 -11.25
C ASP A 88 3.87 -1.01 -12.74
N GLU A 89 3.14 -1.90 -13.42
CA GLU A 89 2.90 -1.83 -14.84
C GLU A 89 1.39 -1.81 -15.11
N ILE A 90 0.92 -0.78 -15.81
CA ILE A 90 -0.50 -0.58 -16.15
C ILE A 90 -0.59 -0.21 -17.63
N GLY A 91 -0.97 -1.17 -18.47
CA GLY A 91 -0.99 -0.96 -19.92
C GLY A 91 0.38 -0.50 -20.44
N PRO A 92 0.46 0.66 -21.12
CA PRO A 92 1.71 1.21 -21.66
C PRO A 92 2.55 1.95 -20.60
N SER A 93 2.03 2.14 -19.38
CA SER A 93 2.73 2.85 -18.29
C SER A 93 3.50 1.90 -17.41
N LYS A 94 4.77 2.24 -17.12
CA LYS A 94 5.61 1.53 -16.14
C LYS A 94 6.11 2.53 -15.11
N ASN A 95 5.81 2.24 -13.86
CA ASN A 95 6.19 3.06 -12.71
C ASN A 95 7.12 2.26 -11.81
N SER A 96 8.16 2.88 -11.30
CA SER A 96 9.03 2.25 -10.32
C SER A 96 9.51 3.24 -9.28
N SER A 97 9.73 2.79 -8.06
CA SER A 97 10.29 3.61 -7.01
C SER A 97 11.30 2.84 -6.16
N ILE A 98 12.30 3.56 -5.68
CA ILE A 98 13.26 3.07 -4.68
C ILE A 98 13.35 4.10 -3.57
N MET A 99 13.04 3.68 -2.35
CA MET A 99 12.84 4.57 -1.21
C MET A 99 13.56 4.04 0.03
N GLY A 100 14.47 4.85 0.60
CA GLY A 100 15.10 4.61 1.89
C GLY A 100 14.27 5.18 3.04
N THR A 101 14.19 4.48 4.15
CA THR A 101 13.39 4.87 5.34
C THR A 101 14.27 4.97 6.56
N TYR A 102 14.03 6.02 7.36
CA TYR A 102 14.50 6.15 8.74
C TYR A 102 13.29 6.31 9.66
N ALA A 103 13.27 5.56 10.76
CA ALA A 103 12.24 5.71 11.78
C ALA A 103 12.83 5.80 13.18
N TYR A 104 12.16 6.57 14.06
CA TYR A 104 12.55 6.76 15.44
C TYR A 104 11.37 6.43 16.38
N GLN A 105 11.62 5.57 17.37
CA GLN A 105 10.63 5.06 18.30
C GLN A 105 10.82 5.65 19.69
N LEU A 106 9.77 6.28 20.20
CA LEU A 106 9.67 6.78 21.57
C LEU A 106 8.91 5.77 22.44
N GLN A 107 9.50 5.41 23.58
CA GLN A 107 8.81 4.60 24.57
C GLN A 107 7.77 5.46 25.29
N THR A 108 6.54 4.95 25.38
CA THR A 108 5.45 5.55 26.18
C THR A 108 5.07 4.59 27.32
N SER A 109 4.22 5.04 28.23
CA SER A 109 3.78 4.22 29.38
C SER A 109 3.06 2.92 28.99
N LYS A 110 2.38 2.89 27.84
CA LYS A 110 1.54 1.75 27.40
C LYS A 110 1.94 1.14 26.07
N GLY A 111 2.93 1.70 25.39
CA GLY A 111 3.33 1.26 24.05
C GLY A 111 4.52 2.05 23.52
N LYS A 112 4.61 2.14 22.21
CA LYS A 112 5.63 2.93 21.50
C LYS A 112 4.97 3.85 20.49
N LEU A 113 5.50 5.05 20.36
CA LEU A 113 5.16 6.00 19.30
C LEU A 113 6.35 6.10 18.35
N SER A 114 6.12 5.82 17.10
CA SER A 114 7.14 5.84 16.04
C SER A 114 6.86 6.97 15.07
N PHE A 115 7.92 7.65 14.64
CA PHE A 115 7.92 8.61 13.55
C PHE A 115 8.82 8.08 12.45
N GLY A 116 8.36 8.14 11.20
CA GLY A 116 9.10 7.66 10.05
C GLY A 116 9.16 8.68 8.95
N LEU A 117 10.33 8.81 8.35
CA LEU A 117 10.57 9.58 7.14
C LEU A 117 11.12 8.62 6.09
N ARG A 118 10.57 8.69 4.88
CA ARG A 118 11.01 7.90 3.75
C ARG A 118 11.32 8.85 2.59
N GLY A 119 12.44 8.66 1.91
CA GLY A 119 12.86 9.48 0.79
C GLY A 119 13.57 8.65 -0.28
N GLY A 120 13.43 9.06 -1.53
CA GLY A 120 14.02 8.38 -2.66
C GLY A 120 13.56 8.94 -3.99
N PHE A 121 13.49 8.08 -5.00
CA PHE A 121 13.13 8.45 -6.36
C PHE A 121 11.96 7.63 -6.87
N TYR A 122 11.12 8.29 -7.63
CA TYR A 122 10.02 7.71 -8.38
C TYR A 122 10.28 7.93 -9.88
N SER A 123 10.20 6.88 -10.67
CA SER A 123 10.33 6.91 -12.12
C SER A 123 9.01 6.48 -12.74
N SER A 124 8.53 7.25 -13.69
CA SER A 124 7.37 6.89 -14.52
C SER A 124 7.78 6.93 -15.98
N SER A 125 7.37 5.91 -16.73
CA SER A 125 7.56 5.85 -18.17
C SER A 125 6.26 5.51 -18.88
N LEU A 126 6.04 6.13 -20.03
CA LEU A 126 4.92 5.89 -20.93
C LEU A 126 5.44 5.52 -22.31
N ASN A 127 5.10 4.32 -22.78
CA ASN A 127 5.42 3.87 -24.12
C ASN A 127 4.28 4.19 -25.08
N THR A 128 4.44 5.24 -25.89
CA THR A 128 3.40 5.69 -26.82
C THR A 128 3.20 4.78 -28.01
N SER A 129 4.18 3.91 -28.34
CA SER A 129 4.02 2.93 -29.41
C SER A 129 2.96 1.85 -29.13
N GLN A 130 2.58 1.69 -27.85
CA GLN A 130 1.53 0.76 -27.43
C GLN A 130 0.15 1.42 -27.34
N LEU A 131 0.06 2.72 -27.62
CA LEU A 131 -1.21 3.46 -27.63
C LEU A 131 -1.86 3.37 -29.02
N ASN A 132 -3.18 3.21 -29.03
CA ASN A 132 -3.98 3.30 -30.25
C ASN A 132 -4.58 4.72 -30.32
N PHE A 133 -4.02 5.54 -31.19
CA PHE A 133 -4.53 6.90 -31.42
C PHE A 133 -5.71 6.86 -32.41
N PHE A 134 -6.81 7.55 -32.07
CA PHE A 134 -7.94 7.69 -32.98
C PHE A 134 -7.57 8.48 -34.24
N ASN A 135 -6.66 9.48 -34.09
CA ASN A 135 -6.11 10.26 -35.18
C ASN A 135 -4.62 9.90 -35.32
N SER A 136 -4.22 9.36 -36.47
CA SER A 136 -2.83 9.02 -36.75
C SER A 136 -1.88 10.23 -36.83
N SER A 137 -2.41 11.44 -37.03
CA SER A 137 -1.66 12.70 -37.04
C SER A 137 -1.63 13.38 -35.66
N ASP A 138 -2.02 12.72 -34.59
CA ASP A 138 -1.90 13.26 -33.24
C ASP A 138 -0.44 13.54 -32.89
N VAL A 139 -0.17 14.72 -32.34
CA VAL A 139 1.18 15.17 -31.95
C VAL A 139 1.83 14.27 -30.88
N HIS A 140 1.01 13.52 -30.14
CA HIS A 140 1.50 12.55 -29.14
C HIS A 140 1.76 11.15 -29.74
N ASN A 141 1.43 10.91 -31.01
CA ASN A 141 1.69 9.65 -31.71
C ASN A 141 3.14 9.60 -32.23
N THR A 142 4.10 9.69 -31.31
CA THR A 142 5.53 9.76 -31.64
C THR A 142 6.17 8.35 -31.74
N GLY A 143 5.55 7.32 -31.16
CA GLY A 143 6.13 5.99 -31.00
C GLY A 143 7.29 5.94 -29.99
N GLU A 144 7.51 7.00 -29.24
CA GLU A 144 8.62 7.14 -28.29
C GLU A 144 8.25 6.68 -26.87
N VAL A 145 9.28 6.44 -26.06
CA VAL A 145 9.11 6.19 -24.61
C VAL A 145 9.47 7.47 -23.87
N TYR A 146 8.47 8.04 -23.21
CA TYR A 146 8.67 9.19 -22.32
C TYR A 146 8.96 8.70 -20.91
N GLN A 147 10.05 9.20 -20.30
CA GLN A 147 10.43 8.84 -18.94
C GLN A 147 10.68 10.10 -18.12
N THR A 148 10.16 10.08 -16.88
CA THR A 148 10.37 11.14 -15.89
C THR A 148 10.83 10.51 -14.58
N ILE A 149 11.87 11.08 -13.96
CA ILE A 149 12.35 10.70 -12.63
C ILE A 149 12.20 11.90 -11.71
N THR A 150 11.56 11.67 -10.54
CA THR A 150 11.33 12.74 -9.57
C THR A 150 11.67 12.28 -8.16
N PRO A 151 12.24 13.15 -7.31
CA PRO A 151 12.41 12.84 -5.90
C PRO A 151 11.03 12.67 -5.23
N ASN A 152 10.94 11.74 -4.30
CA ASN A 152 9.72 11.46 -3.56
C ASN A 152 10.00 11.34 -2.08
N PHE A 153 9.06 11.84 -1.25
CA PHE A 153 9.17 11.82 0.21
C PHE A 153 7.82 11.44 0.83
N ASP A 154 7.90 10.60 1.86
CA ASP A 154 6.76 10.19 2.64
C ASP A 154 7.04 10.40 4.13
N PHE A 155 6.00 10.65 4.89
CA PHE A 155 6.07 10.79 6.35
C PHE A 155 4.99 9.94 7.01
N GLY A 156 5.30 9.44 8.21
CA GLY A 156 4.32 8.70 9.00
C GLY A 156 4.51 8.82 10.48
N VAL A 157 3.42 8.57 11.18
CA VAL A 157 3.36 8.40 12.64
C VAL A 157 2.66 7.08 12.91
N TYR A 158 3.17 6.29 13.84
CA TYR A 158 2.62 4.98 14.18
C TYR A 158 2.73 4.71 15.67
N TYR A 159 1.58 4.54 16.32
CA TYR A 159 1.51 4.08 17.70
C TYR A 159 1.22 2.59 17.74
N PHE A 160 1.91 1.85 18.58
CA PHE A 160 1.66 0.43 18.77
C PHE A 160 1.92 -0.02 20.21
N SER A 161 1.12 -0.99 20.61
CA SER A 161 1.17 -1.66 21.90
C SER A 161 0.85 -3.14 21.68
N PRO A 162 0.99 -4.05 22.66
CA PRO A 162 0.69 -5.47 22.45
C PRO A 162 -0.75 -5.80 21.99
N LYS A 163 -1.69 -4.87 22.17
CA LYS A 163 -3.11 -5.09 21.88
C LYS A 163 -3.74 -4.11 20.90
N PHE A 164 -3.05 -3.04 20.54
CA PHE A 164 -3.62 -1.97 19.73
C PHE A 164 -2.55 -1.27 18.90
N TYR A 165 -2.91 -0.87 17.72
CA TYR A 165 -2.09 0.01 16.88
C TYR A 165 -2.95 1.04 16.16
N SER A 166 -2.34 2.17 15.85
CA SER A 166 -2.92 3.19 14.98
C SER A 166 -1.82 3.96 14.26
N GLY A 167 -2.02 4.21 12.99
CA GLY A 167 -1.05 4.90 12.15
C GLY A 167 -1.68 5.95 11.26
N LEU A 168 -0.93 7.00 11.03
CA LEU A 168 -1.20 8.04 10.03
C LEU A 168 0.02 8.15 9.14
N SER A 169 -0.19 8.25 7.84
CA SER A 169 0.90 8.53 6.90
C SER A 169 0.43 9.38 5.72
N VAL A 170 1.38 10.09 5.15
CA VAL A 170 1.25 10.80 3.89
C VAL A 170 2.37 10.35 2.97
N ASN A 171 1.99 9.84 1.80
CA ASN A 171 2.91 9.47 0.73
C ASN A 171 2.84 10.54 -0.36
N HIS A 172 3.94 10.71 -1.10
CA HIS A 172 4.08 11.76 -2.11
C HIS A 172 3.83 13.17 -1.53
N MET A 173 4.62 13.55 -0.51
CA MET A 173 4.43 14.81 0.22
C MET A 173 4.55 16.03 -0.65
N PHE A 174 5.38 15.98 -1.68
CA PHE A 174 5.57 17.07 -2.62
C PHE A 174 4.78 16.80 -3.90
N ASP A 175 3.92 17.74 -4.25
CA ASP A 175 3.26 17.74 -5.56
C ASP A 175 4.33 18.07 -6.60
N ASN A 176 4.88 17.07 -7.24
CA ASN A 176 5.84 17.25 -8.31
C ASN A 176 5.09 17.48 -9.62
N ASN A 177 4.72 18.73 -9.87
CA ASN A 177 4.39 19.20 -11.21
C ASN A 177 5.73 19.34 -11.95
N ALA A 178 6.35 18.24 -12.34
CA ALA A 178 7.52 18.30 -13.19
C ALA A 178 7.05 18.71 -14.60
N GLU A 179 6.99 20.01 -14.83
CA GLU A 179 6.97 20.56 -16.19
C GLU A 179 8.30 20.23 -16.86
N ASN A 180 8.42 18.98 -17.30
CA ASN A 180 9.45 18.68 -18.27
C ASN A 180 8.98 19.21 -19.62
N THR A 181 9.86 19.88 -20.34
CA THR A 181 9.76 20.37 -21.71
C THR A 181 9.30 19.30 -22.73
N SER A 182 9.10 18.08 -22.30
CA SER A 182 8.66 16.92 -23.06
C SER A 182 7.30 16.47 -22.54
N GLN A 183 6.24 17.02 -23.05
CA GLN A 183 4.84 16.55 -23.21
C GLN A 183 4.22 15.55 -22.18
N THR A 184 4.91 15.12 -21.14
CA THR A 184 4.40 14.22 -20.11
C THR A 184 4.44 14.88 -18.73
N GLN A 185 3.28 15.27 -18.22
CA GLN A 185 3.13 15.75 -16.84
C GLN A 185 2.98 14.52 -15.93
N LEU A 186 3.98 14.28 -15.08
CA LEU A 186 3.86 13.36 -13.98
C LEU A 186 3.32 14.11 -12.76
N ASN A 187 2.05 13.90 -12.42
CA ASN A 187 1.44 14.46 -11.23
C ASN A 187 1.35 13.37 -10.16
N LEU A 188 2.30 13.36 -9.21
CA LEU A 188 2.18 12.52 -8.02
C LEU A 188 1.24 13.19 -7.02
N ASN A 189 0.03 12.66 -6.88
CA ASN A 189 -0.93 13.15 -5.92
C ASN A 189 -0.58 12.65 -4.50
N ARG A 190 -0.81 13.49 -3.48
CA ARG A 190 -0.64 13.07 -2.08
C ARG A 190 -1.64 12.01 -1.71
N HIS A 191 -1.16 10.93 -1.10
CA HIS A 191 -1.97 9.87 -0.52
C HIS A 191 -1.91 9.93 1.01
N PHE A 192 -3.06 10.05 1.63
CA PHE A 192 -3.20 10.01 3.08
C PHE A 192 -3.78 8.67 3.49
N PHE A 193 -3.15 8.05 4.49
CA PHE A 193 -3.60 6.80 5.07
C PHE A 193 -3.82 6.98 6.56
N PHE A 194 -4.95 6.47 7.03
CA PHE A 194 -5.19 6.21 8.44
C PHE A 194 -5.48 4.72 8.60
N ASN A 195 -4.74 4.05 9.47
CA ASN A 195 -4.98 2.64 9.76
C ASN A 195 -4.99 2.40 11.27
N THR A 196 -5.85 1.51 11.72
CA THR A 196 -5.95 1.13 13.12
C THR A 196 -6.42 -0.32 13.25
N GLY A 197 -6.08 -0.96 14.35
CA GLY A 197 -6.52 -2.30 14.65
C GLY A 197 -6.26 -2.68 16.10
N ALA A 198 -6.97 -3.72 16.53
CA ALA A 198 -6.85 -4.27 17.87
C ALA A 198 -6.62 -5.78 17.82
N VAL A 199 -5.96 -6.31 18.85
CA VAL A 199 -5.65 -7.74 18.98
C VAL A 199 -6.33 -8.28 20.23
N PHE A 200 -7.18 -9.26 20.04
CA PHE A 200 -7.89 -9.97 21.09
C PHE A 200 -7.42 -11.42 21.13
N VAL A 201 -6.64 -11.76 22.13
CA VAL A 201 -6.18 -13.14 22.36
C VAL A 201 -7.24 -13.85 23.20
N LYS A 202 -8.01 -14.74 22.57
CA LYS A 202 -9.03 -15.53 23.25
C LYS A 202 -8.40 -16.68 24.05
N ASN A 203 -7.46 -17.37 23.45
CA ASN A 203 -6.65 -18.44 24.05
C ASN A 203 -5.36 -18.62 23.22
N GLU A 204 -4.54 -19.63 23.59
CA GLU A 204 -3.27 -19.87 22.87
C GLU A 204 -3.45 -20.26 21.39
N ASN A 205 -4.63 -20.74 21.01
CA ASN A 205 -4.93 -21.24 19.67
C ASN A 205 -5.74 -20.27 18.81
N LEU A 206 -6.30 -19.19 19.40
CA LEU A 206 -7.19 -18.29 18.67
C LEU A 206 -6.93 -16.85 19.05
N VAL A 207 -6.53 -16.07 18.05
CA VAL A 207 -6.38 -14.61 18.12
C VAL A 207 -7.34 -13.97 17.10
N PHE A 208 -8.06 -12.95 17.52
CA PHE A 208 -8.94 -12.14 16.69
C PHE A 208 -8.32 -10.74 16.47
N LYS A 209 -8.21 -10.30 15.23
CA LYS A 209 -7.62 -9.02 14.86
C LYS A 209 -8.53 -8.27 13.90
N PRO A 210 -9.47 -7.46 14.40
CA PRO A 210 -10.18 -6.50 13.58
C PRO A 210 -9.27 -5.33 13.24
N SER A 211 -9.42 -4.79 12.02
CA SER A 211 -8.69 -3.60 11.59
C SER A 211 -9.50 -2.76 10.61
N PHE A 212 -9.15 -1.50 10.54
CA PHE A 212 -9.78 -0.50 9.71
C PHE A 212 -8.74 0.36 9.04
N MET A 213 -8.93 0.71 7.79
CA MET A 213 -8.10 1.64 7.05
C MET A 213 -8.94 2.62 6.27
N VAL A 214 -8.53 3.88 6.26
CA VAL A 214 -9.05 4.93 5.37
C VAL A 214 -7.93 5.40 4.46
N ARG A 215 -8.24 5.59 3.22
CA ARG A 215 -7.37 6.18 2.20
C ARG A 215 -8.06 7.39 1.59
N TYR A 216 -7.28 8.44 1.44
CA TYR A 216 -7.69 9.65 0.74
C TYR A 216 -6.56 10.12 -0.18
N ASN A 217 -6.88 10.38 -1.43
CA ASN A 217 -6.03 11.14 -2.33
C ASN A 217 -6.84 12.26 -3.00
N ALA A 218 -6.16 13.34 -3.37
CA ALA A 218 -6.82 14.45 -4.05
C ALA A 218 -7.32 13.97 -5.43
N GLY A 219 -8.58 14.22 -5.73
CA GLY A 219 -9.21 13.83 -6.99
C GLY A 219 -9.92 12.47 -6.99
N SER A 220 -9.88 11.72 -5.87
CA SER A 220 -10.60 10.44 -5.75
C SER A 220 -11.53 10.41 -4.55
N PRO A 221 -12.62 9.63 -4.61
CA PRO A 221 -13.47 9.41 -3.44
C PRO A 221 -12.72 8.78 -2.29
N ILE A 222 -13.04 9.15 -1.05
CA ILE A 222 -12.49 8.49 0.15
C ILE A 222 -12.82 7.01 0.07
N SER A 223 -11.80 6.17 0.28
CA SER A 223 -11.93 4.72 0.34
C SER A 223 -11.61 4.21 1.74
N PHE A 224 -12.37 3.22 2.20
CA PHE A 224 -12.09 2.54 3.46
C PHE A 224 -12.15 1.03 3.32
N ASP A 225 -11.39 0.35 4.16
CA ASP A 225 -11.37 -1.09 4.29
C ASP A 225 -11.73 -1.48 5.73
N LEU A 226 -12.68 -2.40 5.88
CA LEU A 226 -13.02 -3.07 7.13
C LEU A 226 -12.50 -4.50 7.06
N ASN A 227 -11.58 -4.86 7.95
CA ASN A 227 -10.99 -6.20 7.98
C ASN A 227 -11.32 -6.91 9.28
N THR A 228 -11.53 -8.20 9.16
CA THR A 228 -11.67 -9.17 10.25
C THR A 228 -10.75 -10.34 9.98
N SER A 229 -9.77 -10.58 10.86
CA SER A 229 -8.81 -11.67 10.72
C SER A 229 -8.70 -12.51 11.97
N PHE A 230 -8.50 -13.81 11.79
CA PHE A 230 -8.33 -14.79 12.83
C PHE A 230 -7.03 -15.56 12.64
N LEU A 231 -6.25 -15.69 13.71
CA LEU A 231 -5.09 -16.57 13.75
C LEU A 231 -5.44 -17.86 14.50
N PHE A 232 -5.22 -18.97 13.82
CA PHE A 232 -5.44 -20.30 14.36
C PHE A 232 -4.10 -20.99 14.69
N LYS A 233 -3.96 -21.52 15.90
CA LYS A 233 -2.82 -22.30 16.39
C LYS A 233 -1.45 -21.62 16.14
N LYS A 234 -1.42 -20.30 16.14
CA LYS A 234 -0.22 -19.47 15.81
C LYS A 234 0.37 -19.72 14.41
N THR A 235 -0.37 -20.44 13.56
CA THR A 235 0.14 -20.93 12.26
C THR A 235 -0.57 -20.31 11.08
N ILE A 236 -1.89 -20.21 11.09
CA ILE A 236 -2.67 -19.74 9.94
C ILE A 236 -3.49 -18.51 10.31
N TRP A 237 -3.32 -17.42 9.56
CA TRP A 237 -4.26 -16.32 9.51
C TRP A 237 -5.26 -16.53 8.38
N VAL A 238 -6.53 -16.29 8.69
CA VAL A 238 -7.61 -16.20 7.70
C VAL A 238 -8.41 -14.96 7.99
N GLY A 239 -8.76 -14.21 6.96
CA GLY A 239 -9.51 -12.98 7.13
C GLY A 239 -10.36 -12.62 5.93
N LEU A 240 -11.26 -11.68 6.18
CA LEU A 240 -12.14 -11.10 5.20
C LEU A 240 -12.09 -9.58 5.31
N THR A 241 -11.97 -8.90 4.18
CA THR A 241 -11.97 -7.44 4.10
C THR A 241 -13.09 -6.97 3.17
N TYR A 242 -13.90 -6.06 3.65
CA TYR A 242 -14.79 -5.27 2.79
C TYR A 242 -14.12 -3.95 2.45
N ARG A 243 -13.99 -3.66 1.16
CA ARG A 243 -13.46 -2.41 0.61
C ARG A 243 -14.59 -1.59 0.01
N SER A 244 -14.70 -0.32 0.41
CA SER A 244 -15.77 0.58 -0.04
C SER A 244 -15.81 0.80 -1.55
N SER A 245 -14.70 0.58 -2.27
CA SER A 245 -14.64 0.54 -3.73
C SER A 245 -15.32 -0.68 -4.35
N LYS A 246 -16.21 -1.35 -3.59
CA LYS A 246 -17.01 -2.51 -3.98
C LYS A 246 -16.18 -3.77 -4.21
N SER A 247 -15.28 -4.11 -3.29
CA SER A 247 -14.57 -5.37 -3.31
C SER A 247 -14.73 -6.11 -2.00
N LEU A 248 -14.86 -7.43 -2.08
CA LEU A 248 -14.76 -8.36 -0.96
C LEU A 248 -13.47 -9.14 -1.12
N ILE A 249 -12.59 -9.08 -0.12
CA ILE A 249 -11.24 -9.62 -0.20
C ILE A 249 -11.09 -10.74 0.81
N PHE A 250 -10.81 -11.93 0.33
CA PHE A 250 -10.35 -13.04 1.15
C PHE A 250 -8.84 -12.92 1.33
N ILE A 251 -8.35 -13.11 2.55
CA ILE A 251 -6.92 -13.09 2.87
C ILE A 251 -6.52 -14.31 3.70
N SER A 252 -5.33 -14.80 3.45
CA SER A 252 -4.72 -15.86 4.24
C SER A 252 -3.21 -15.66 4.36
N GLU A 253 -2.64 -16.00 5.52
CA GLU A 253 -1.19 -16.08 5.74
C GLU A 253 -0.89 -17.39 6.46
N TYR A 254 0.11 -18.10 6.00
CA TYR A 254 0.61 -19.33 6.61
C TYR A 254 2.05 -19.14 7.10
N ASN A 255 2.26 -19.32 8.41
CA ASN A 255 3.57 -19.32 9.03
C ASN A 255 4.21 -20.70 8.83
N ILE A 256 5.06 -20.82 7.80
CA ILE A 256 5.77 -22.08 7.46
C ILE A 256 6.75 -22.43 8.57
N SER A 257 7.41 -21.43 9.13
CA SER A 257 8.36 -21.57 10.23
C SER A 257 8.36 -20.31 11.08
N ASP A 258 9.24 -20.26 12.08
CA ASP A 258 9.44 -19.09 12.94
C ASP A 258 9.96 -17.85 12.20
N PHE A 259 10.53 -18.02 11.03
CA PHE A 259 11.09 -16.93 10.25
C PHE A 259 10.48 -16.77 8.85
N LEU A 260 9.76 -17.76 8.35
CA LEU A 260 9.22 -17.77 6.99
C LEU A 260 7.69 -17.82 7.00
N ARG A 261 7.05 -16.94 6.24
CA ARG A 261 5.61 -16.87 6.07
C ARG A 261 5.26 -16.60 4.61
N VAL A 262 4.12 -17.12 4.19
CA VAL A 262 3.55 -16.86 2.86
C VAL A 262 2.11 -16.40 3.02
N GLY A 263 1.68 -15.52 2.15
CA GLY A 263 0.31 -15.04 2.14
C GLY A 263 -0.28 -15.03 0.75
N TYR A 264 -1.60 -15.17 0.73
CA TYR A 264 -2.40 -15.09 -0.48
C TYR A 264 -3.66 -14.29 -0.20
N SER A 265 -4.05 -13.44 -1.15
CA SER A 265 -5.38 -12.86 -1.17
C SER A 265 -6.04 -12.94 -2.53
N TYR A 266 -7.36 -12.98 -2.49
CA TYR A 266 -8.23 -12.90 -3.64
C TYR A 266 -9.25 -11.79 -3.46
N ASP A 267 -9.26 -10.84 -4.41
CA ASP A 267 -10.22 -9.73 -4.42
C ASP A 267 -11.37 -10.06 -5.36
N PHE A 268 -12.54 -10.25 -4.80
CA PHE A 268 -13.79 -10.40 -5.53
C PHE A 268 -14.41 -9.02 -5.75
N ASP A 269 -14.48 -8.58 -7.01
CA ASP A 269 -15.08 -7.31 -7.38
C ASP A 269 -16.62 -7.42 -7.40
N LEU A 270 -17.29 -6.49 -6.71
CA LEU A 270 -18.75 -6.38 -6.64
C LEU A 270 -19.29 -5.33 -7.65
N SER A 271 -18.40 -4.68 -8.41
CA SER A 271 -18.78 -3.67 -9.40
C SER A 271 -19.19 -4.29 -10.75
N LYS A 272 -19.63 -3.44 -11.68
CA LYS A 272 -19.95 -3.88 -13.05
C LYS A 272 -18.72 -4.38 -13.81
N LEU A 273 -17.50 -3.97 -13.40
CA LEU A 273 -16.23 -4.36 -14.02
C LEU A 273 -15.96 -5.87 -13.89
N ARG A 274 -16.55 -6.52 -12.89
CA ARG A 274 -16.46 -7.99 -12.68
C ARG A 274 -16.76 -8.84 -13.92
N LYS A 275 -17.51 -8.30 -14.87
CA LYS A 275 -17.86 -9.03 -16.11
C LYS A 275 -16.67 -9.20 -17.05
N PHE A 276 -15.59 -8.44 -16.86
CA PHE A 276 -14.47 -8.35 -17.78
C PHE A 276 -13.17 -8.94 -17.24
N HIS A 277 -13.16 -9.40 -15.97
CA HIS A 277 -11.99 -9.98 -15.32
C HIS A 277 -12.38 -11.05 -14.31
N SER A 278 -11.41 -11.84 -13.88
CA SER A 278 -11.60 -12.97 -12.95
C SER A 278 -11.24 -12.63 -11.49
N GLY A 279 -11.23 -11.34 -11.12
CA GLY A 279 -10.80 -10.88 -9.80
C GLY A 279 -9.34 -10.43 -9.78
N SER A 280 -8.79 -10.22 -8.57
CA SER A 280 -7.38 -9.86 -8.40
C SER A 280 -6.71 -10.83 -7.44
N HIS A 281 -5.47 -11.17 -7.72
CA HIS A 281 -4.67 -12.09 -6.93
C HIS A 281 -3.45 -11.38 -6.37
N GLU A 282 -3.14 -11.62 -5.11
CA GLU A 282 -1.94 -11.10 -4.46
C GLU A 282 -1.28 -12.20 -3.65
N VAL A 283 0.01 -12.39 -3.86
CA VAL A 283 0.85 -13.38 -3.16
C VAL A 283 2.02 -12.65 -2.52
N PHE A 284 2.39 -13.03 -1.30
CA PHE A 284 3.65 -12.58 -0.73
C PHE A 284 4.44 -13.71 -0.06
N ILE A 285 5.75 -13.50 0.01
CA ILE A 285 6.67 -14.27 0.85
C ILE A 285 7.31 -13.29 1.81
N GLY A 286 7.24 -13.57 3.11
CA GLY A 286 7.82 -12.77 4.17
C GLY A 286 8.86 -13.54 4.97
N CYS A 287 9.96 -12.86 5.34
CA CYS A 287 11.04 -13.43 6.14
C CYS A 287 11.33 -12.50 7.32
N ASP A 288 11.27 -13.03 8.55
CA ASP A 288 11.51 -12.31 9.80
C ASP A 288 12.70 -12.97 10.55
N LEU A 289 13.91 -12.38 10.46
CA LEU A 289 15.12 -12.93 11.09
C LEU A 289 15.42 -12.21 12.40
N ASN A 290 15.41 -12.94 13.49
CA ASN A 290 15.79 -12.43 14.81
C ASN A 290 17.28 -12.72 15.07
N PHE A 291 18.12 -11.71 15.00
CA PHE A 291 19.56 -11.83 15.31
C PHE A 291 19.84 -11.96 16.82
N ASN A 292 18.90 -11.52 17.68
CA ASN A 292 19.02 -11.65 19.14
C ASN A 292 18.01 -12.67 19.69
N ARG A 293 18.44 -13.91 19.87
CA ARG A 293 17.62 -15.02 20.42
C ARG A 293 16.99 -14.74 21.81
N LYS A 294 17.51 -13.79 22.60
CA LYS A 294 16.97 -13.47 23.93
C LYS A 294 15.65 -12.72 23.92
N ASP A 295 15.25 -12.11 22.82
CA ASP A 295 14.02 -11.29 22.70
C ASP A 295 12.96 -11.92 21.78
N SER A 296 12.95 -13.23 21.65
CA SER A 296 12.18 -13.99 20.64
C SER A 296 10.65 -14.05 20.84
N LYS A 297 10.10 -13.19 21.70
CA LYS A 297 8.66 -13.04 21.87
C LYS A 297 8.18 -11.67 21.37
N SER A 298 8.51 -11.32 20.11
CA SER A 298 7.73 -10.28 19.45
C SER A 298 6.34 -10.89 19.18
N PRO A 299 5.25 -10.28 19.64
CA PRO A 299 3.94 -10.74 19.25
C PRO A 299 3.80 -10.48 17.74
N ARG A 300 3.86 -11.55 16.93
CA ARG A 300 3.58 -11.52 15.48
C ARG A 300 2.15 -11.08 15.15
N TYR A 301 1.47 -10.46 16.12
CA TYR A 301 0.06 -10.10 16.00
C TYR A 301 -0.13 -8.67 15.47
N ILE A 302 0.89 -7.82 15.55
CA ILE A 302 0.84 -6.41 15.11
C ILE A 302 1.84 -6.15 14.01
#